data_d946fa57ef41eabb59c62f1d5463fdcb
#
_entry.id   d946fa57ef41eabb59c62f1d5463fdcb
#
_cell.length_a   1.000
_cell.length_b   1.000
_cell.length_c   1.000
_cell.angle_alpha   90.00
_cell.angle_beta   90.00
_cell.angle_gamma   90.00
#
_symmetry.space_group_name_H-M   'P 1'
#
loop_
_entity.id
_entity.type
_entity.pdbx_description
1 polymer ?
#
loop_
_entity_poly.entity_id
_entity_poly.type
_entity_poly.pdbx_seq_one_letter_code
_entity_poly.pdbx_strand_id
1 'polypeptide(L)'
;MSPAVLRPMEQGAAAVHHSATKYLSGHGDVTAGVLAGDAALIGRIEKARRRVGGIIDPQPAYALGRGLKTLAVRVERQNATATAVADWLSRDRRVA
;
A
#
# COMPACT_ATOMS: atom_id res chain seq x y z
N MET A 1 -0.31 -5.75 -3.24
CA MET A 1 -0.28 -4.79 -4.35
C MET A 1 0.09 -3.43 -3.80
N SER A 2 0.94 -2.66 -4.48
CA SER A 2 1.45 -1.38 -4.00
C SER A 2 1.54 -0.37 -5.16
N PRO A 3 1.61 0.94 -4.90
CA PRO A 3 1.74 1.95 -5.95
C PRO A 3 3.07 1.89 -6.71
N ALA A 4 4.05 1.12 -6.23
CA ALA A 4 5.28 0.84 -6.97
C ALA A 4 5.07 -0.10 -8.17
N VAL A 5 3.98 -0.88 -8.18
CA VAL A 5 3.69 -1.87 -9.24
C VAL A 5 2.45 -1.50 -10.04
N LEU A 6 1.42 -0.97 -9.38
CA LEU A 6 0.14 -0.67 -10.03
C LEU A 6 -0.32 0.74 -9.65
N ARG A 7 -0.66 1.53 -10.65
CA ARG A 7 -1.15 2.91 -10.53
C ARG A 7 -2.55 3.05 -11.16
N PRO A 8 -3.61 2.69 -10.41
CA PRO A 8 -4.95 2.64 -10.98
C PRO A 8 -5.47 4.00 -11.47
N MET A 9 -4.98 5.11 -10.93
CA MET A 9 -5.36 6.45 -11.41
C MET A 9 -4.92 6.70 -12.85
N GLU A 10 -3.78 6.15 -13.27
CA GLU A 10 -3.33 6.19 -14.67
C GLU A 10 -4.23 5.35 -15.60
N GLN A 11 -5.08 4.50 -15.03
CA GLN A 11 -6.05 3.64 -15.72
C GLN A 11 -7.49 4.16 -15.56
N GLY A 12 -7.68 5.40 -15.13
CA GLY A 12 -8.98 6.06 -15.03
C GLY A 12 -9.70 5.93 -13.67
N ALA A 13 -9.09 5.38 -12.65
CA ALA A 13 -9.69 5.38 -11.31
C ALA A 13 -9.72 6.80 -10.73
N ALA A 14 -10.89 7.22 -10.21
CA ALA A 14 -11.07 8.54 -9.57
C ALA A 14 -10.35 8.65 -8.22
N ALA A 15 -10.19 7.54 -7.51
CA ALA A 15 -9.44 7.46 -6.28
C ALA A 15 -8.89 6.04 -6.06
N VAL A 16 -7.83 5.94 -5.28
CA VAL A 16 -7.19 4.67 -4.92
C VAL A 16 -7.07 4.59 -3.41
N HIS A 17 -7.54 3.48 -2.85
CA HIS A 17 -7.36 3.16 -1.44
C HIS A 17 -6.29 2.09 -1.27
N HIS A 18 -5.37 2.31 -0.32
CA HIS A 18 -4.38 1.31 0.08
C HIS A 18 -4.50 1.01 1.57
N SER A 19 -4.40 -0.28 1.91
CA SER A 19 -4.07 -0.68 3.28
C SER A 19 -2.61 -0.29 3.56
N ALA A 20 -2.41 0.79 4.30
CA ALA A 20 -1.07 1.23 4.69
C ALA A 20 -0.42 0.30 5.73
N THR A 21 -1.22 -0.51 6.41
CA THR A 21 -0.81 -1.59 7.32
C THR A 21 0.13 -2.61 6.65
N LYS A 22 0.02 -2.79 5.34
CA LYS A 22 0.71 -3.83 4.57
C LYS A 22 2.03 -3.29 3.96
N TYR A 23 2.12 -3.30 2.64
CA TYR A 23 3.34 -2.95 1.91
C TYR A 23 3.82 -1.52 2.15
N LEU A 24 2.90 -0.56 2.39
CA LEU A 24 3.29 0.84 2.54
C LEU A 24 4.11 1.05 3.82
N SER A 25 3.66 0.57 4.97
CA SER A 25 4.46 0.60 6.20
C SER A 25 5.57 -0.46 6.15
N GLY A 26 5.21 -1.69 5.80
CA GLY A 26 6.13 -2.79 5.52
C GLY A 26 6.81 -3.42 6.74
N HIS A 27 6.45 -3.02 7.96
CA HIS A 27 7.12 -3.45 9.20
C HIS A 27 6.17 -4.13 10.20
N GLY A 28 4.84 -4.16 9.92
CA GLY A 28 3.85 -4.79 10.79
C GLY A 28 3.52 -4.02 12.07
N ASP A 29 3.95 -2.77 12.16
CA ASP A 29 3.87 -1.89 13.34
C ASP A 29 2.85 -0.75 13.18
N VAL A 30 2.16 -0.68 12.04
CA VAL A 30 1.18 0.37 11.73
C VAL A 30 -0.14 -0.23 11.25
N THR A 31 -1.25 0.22 11.81
CA THR A 31 -2.60 -0.01 11.27
C THR A 31 -3.12 1.30 10.70
N ALA A 32 -3.25 1.37 9.36
CA ALA A 32 -3.68 2.59 8.68
C ALA A 32 -4.25 2.32 7.30
N GLY A 33 -5.04 3.28 6.82
CA GLY A 33 -5.47 3.39 5.42
C GLY A 33 -4.92 4.67 4.79
N VAL A 34 -4.65 4.62 3.50
CA VAL A 34 -4.30 5.80 2.70
C VAL A 34 -5.24 5.89 1.52
N LEU A 35 -5.73 7.09 1.26
CA LEU A 35 -6.54 7.41 0.10
C LEU A 35 -5.81 8.46 -0.74
N ALA A 36 -5.69 8.21 -2.04
CA ALA A 36 -5.14 9.14 -3.02
C ALA A 36 -6.15 9.33 -4.16
N GLY A 37 -6.23 10.55 -4.70
CA GLY A 37 -7.17 10.85 -5.77
C GLY A 37 -7.16 12.33 -6.16
N ASP A 38 -8.13 12.74 -6.96
CA ASP A 38 -8.32 14.13 -7.31
C ASP A 38 -8.52 15.02 -6.07
N ALA A 39 -7.91 16.21 -6.06
CA ALA A 39 -7.91 17.12 -4.92
C ALA A 39 -9.32 17.51 -4.45
N ALA A 40 -10.27 17.72 -5.38
CA ALA A 40 -11.64 18.08 -5.03
C ALA A 40 -12.39 16.92 -4.37
N LEU A 41 -12.19 15.70 -4.87
CA LEU A 41 -12.73 14.49 -4.26
C LEU A 41 -12.14 14.23 -2.88
N ILE A 42 -10.82 14.27 -2.77
CA ILE A 42 -10.11 14.06 -1.48
C ILE A 42 -10.51 15.11 -0.46
N GLY A 43 -10.66 16.39 -0.85
CA GLY A 43 -11.11 17.45 0.05
C GLY A 43 -12.51 17.23 0.63
N ARG A 44 -13.43 16.65 -0.16
CA ARG A 44 -14.76 16.24 0.34
C ARG A 44 -14.67 15.07 1.33
N ILE A 45 -13.89 14.07 1.00
CA ILE A 45 -13.68 12.90 1.85
C ILE A 45 -12.98 13.29 3.16
N GLU A 46 -12.02 14.20 3.11
CA GLU A 46 -11.33 14.69 4.31
C GLU A 46 -12.29 15.42 5.26
N LYS A 47 -13.22 16.24 4.75
CA LYS A 47 -14.26 16.87 5.57
C LYS A 47 -15.14 15.83 6.27
N ALA A 48 -15.53 14.76 5.57
CA ALA A 48 -16.32 13.67 6.15
C ALA A 48 -15.50 12.91 7.21
N ARG A 49 -14.24 12.57 6.89
CA ARG A 49 -13.30 11.88 7.80
C ARG A 49 -13.12 12.63 9.12
N ARG A 50 -12.96 13.95 9.07
CA ARG A 50 -12.84 14.79 10.28
C ARG A 50 -14.08 14.73 11.17
N ARG A 51 -15.27 14.56 10.58
CA ARG A 51 -16.54 14.47 11.34
C ARG A 51 -16.69 13.12 12.03
N VAL A 52 -16.20 12.03 11.43
CA VAL A 52 -16.29 10.67 12.01
C VAL A 52 -15.08 10.28 12.85
N GLY A 53 -14.03 11.12 12.92
CA GLY A 53 -12.87 10.90 13.78
C GLY A 53 -11.84 9.89 13.26
N GLY A 54 -11.93 9.44 12.01
CA GLY A 54 -10.99 8.49 11.41
C GLY A 54 -9.63 9.12 11.12
N ILE A 55 -8.85 9.44 12.14
CA ILE A 55 -7.55 10.12 12.04
C ILE A 55 -6.47 9.20 12.59
N ILE A 56 -5.37 9.08 11.85
CA ILE A 56 -4.19 8.36 12.31
C ILE A 56 -3.43 9.20 13.34
N ASP A 57 -2.92 8.57 14.39
CA ASP A 57 -2.08 9.21 15.38
C ASP A 57 -0.70 9.63 14.81
N PRO A 58 -0.04 10.63 15.40
CA PRO A 58 1.23 11.16 14.88
C PRO A 58 2.35 10.10 14.78
N GLN A 59 2.46 9.20 15.75
CA GLN A 59 3.52 8.19 15.75
C GLN A 59 3.36 7.13 14.66
N PRO A 60 2.18 6.50 14.46
CA PRO A 60 1.94 5.65 13.29
C PRO A 60 2.08 6.40 11.96
N ALA A 61 1.71 7.69 11.89
CA ALA A 61 1.92 8.50 10.69
C ALA A 61 3.41 8.68 10.37
N TYR A 62 4.24 8.95 11.38
CA TYR A 62 5.69 9.01 11.23
C TYR A 62 6.29 7.66 10.79
N ALA A 63 5.88 6.55 11.43
CA ALA A 63 6.34 5.20 11.09
C ALA A 63 5.97 4.83 9.63
N LEU A 64 4.74 5.16 9.20
CA LEU A 64 4.32 4.99 7.81
C LEU A 64 5.19 5.80 6.85
N GLY A 65 5.44 7.08 7.15
CA GLY A 65 6.31 7.95 6.35
C GLY A 65 7.73 7.38 6.23
N ARG A 66 8.26 6.81 7.29
CA ARG A 66 9.56 6.11 7.29
C ARG A 66 9.52 4.86 6.40
N GLY A 67 8.48 4.04 6.52
CA GLY A 67 8.31 2.82 5.72
C GLY A 67 8.20 3.10 4.22
N LEU A 68 7.56 4.19 3.83
CA LEU A 68 7.44 4.61 2.43
C LEU A 68 8.79 4.87 1.76
N LYS A 69 9.80 5.34 2.49
CA LYS A 69 11.13 5.63 1.94
C LYS A 69 11.83 4.41 1.33
N THR A 70 11.49 3.22 1.78
CA THR A 70 12.07 1.96 1.29
C THR A 70 11.08 1.12 0.47
N LEU A 71 9.89 1.64 0.17
CA LEU A 71 8.83 0.88 -0.49
C LEU A 71 9.28 0.29 -1.82
N ALA A 72 9.91 1.07 -2.69
CA ALA A 72 10.32 0.62 -4.02
C ALA A 72 11.30 -0.55 -3.93
N VAL A 73 12.37 -0.40 -3.16
CA VAL A 73 13.41 -1.43 -2.98
C VAL A 73 12.83 -2.71 -2.36
N ARG A 74 11.93 -2.57 -1.37
CA ARG A 74 11.29 -3.73 -0.73
C ARG A 74 10.38 -4.47 -1.70
N VAL A 75 9.57 -3.76 -2.48
CA VAL A 75 8.66 -4.38 -3.45
C VAL A 75 9.42 -5.05 -4.57
N GLU A 76 10.48 -4.44 -5.09
CA GLU A 76 11.36 -5.04 -6.10
C GLU A 76 11.96 -6.37 -5.58
N ARG A 77 12.53 -6.36 -4.39
CA ARG A 77 13.09 -7.57 -3.78
C ARG A 77 12.04 -8.64 -3.53
N GLN A 78 10.87 -8.26 -3.03
CA GLN A 78 9.76 -9.19 -2.78
C GLN A 78 9.27 -9.84 -4.07
N ASN A 79 9.14 -9.07 -5.15
CA ASN A 79 8.73 -9.60 -6.46
C ASN A 79 9.76 -10.60 -6.99
N ALA A 80 11.05 -10.26 -6.95
CA ALA A 80 12.12 -11.16 -7.39
C ALA A 80 12.11 -12.47 -6.58
N THR A 81 11.95 -12.38 -5.26
CA THR A 81 11.87 -13.55 -4.38
C THR A 81 10.61 -14.39 -4.69
N ALA A 82 9.45 -13.73 -4.86
CA ALA A 82 8.20 -14.43 -5.16
C ALA A 82 8.27 -15.17 -6.51
N THR A 83 8.87 -14.55 -7.52
CA THR A 83 9.09 -15.20 -8.83
C THR A 83 9.97 -16.43 -8.69
N ALA A 84 11.10 -16.32 -7.99
CA ALA A 84 12.00 -17.46 -7.79
C ALA A 84 11.33 -18.61 -7.02
N VAL A 85 10.52 -18.30 -6.01
CA VAL A 85 9.73 -19.31 -5.27
C VAL A 85 8.66 -19.94 -6.15
N ALA A 86 7.95 -19.15 -6.95
CA ALA A 86 6.94 -19.65 -7.89
C ALA A 86 7.55 -20.59 -8.92
N ASP A 87 8.68 -20.21 -9.50
CA ASP A 87 9.42 -21.04 -10.47
C ASP A 87 9.93 -22.35 -9.86
N TRP A 88 10.32 -22.31 -8.58
CA TRP A 88 10.72 -23.51 -7.88
C TRP A 88 9.53 -24.43 -7.58
N LEU A 89 8.41 -23.86 -7.08
CA LEU A 89 7.21 -24.60 -6.77
C LEU A 89 6.54 -25.22 -8.01
N SER A 90 6.55 -24.52 -9.13
CA SER A 90 5.95 -25.01 -10.40
C SER A 90 6.57 -26.31 -10.92
N ARG A 91 7.76 -26.67 -10.42
CA ARG A 91 8.48 -27.91 -10.77
C ARG A 91 8.22 -29.03 -9.75
N ASP A 92 7.53 -28.75 -8.67
CA ASP A 92 7.23 -29.73 -7.62
C ASP A 92 5.90 -30.44 -7.93
N ARG A 93 5.94 -31.75 -8.10
CA ARG A 93 4.76 -32.57 -8.42
C ARG A 93 3.66 -32.55 -7.36
N ARG A 94 3.95 -32.07 -6.17
CA ARG A 94 3.00 -31.92 -5.05
C ARG A 94 2.20 -30.62 -5.11
N VAL A 95 2.57 -29.69 -5.99
CA VAL A 95 1.90 -28.40 -6.17
C VAL A 95 1.11 -28.47 -7.47
N ALA A 96 -0.21 -28.26 -7.37
CA ALA A 96 -1.12 -28.24 -8.51
C ALA A 96 -1.48 -26.80 -8.89
#